data_ca777a79b8abcaea42a983b41552a7ee
#
_entry.id   ca777a79b8abcaea42a983b41552a7ee
#
_cell.length_a   1.000
_cell.length_b   1.000
_cell.length_c   1.000
_cell.angle_alpha   90.00
_cell.angle_beta   90.00
_cell.angle_gamma   90.00
#
_symmetry.space_group_name_H-M   'P 1'
#
loop_
_entity.id
_entity.type
_entity.pdbx_description
1 polymer ?
#
loop_
_entity_poly.entity_id
_entity_poly.type
_entity_poly.pdbx_seq_one_letter_code
_entity_poly.pdbx_strand_id
1 'polypeptide(L)'
;MRDFINAVQTDGEVDYLIFDCAPGYTCATVAALMSSDDVVIPVTVDGFSFRGLETMARQISGLRRNGLPAKVAGVLITQWRNTDVVAQADALLRQGEIPVFMTPIRRTDKVPESTFERVPLEAYSPRSAAGRDYRMWVEEYLGGELHGV
;
A
#
# COMPACT_ATOMS: atom_id res chain seq x y z
N MET A 1 15.17 -2.77 15.48
CA MET A 1 13.92 -2.17 14.94
C MET A 1 13.15 -1.44 16.03
N ARG A 2 12.70 -2.11 17.08
CA ARG A 2 11.89 -1.47 18.16
C ARG A 2 12.57 -0.27 18.80
N ASP A 3 13.86 -0.37 19.14
CA ASP A 3 14.61 0.74 19.75
C ASP A 3 14.73 1.95 18.81
N PHE A 4 14.89 1.70 17.51
CA PHE A 4 14.90 2.74 16.49
C PHE A 4 13.54 3.45 16.43
N ILE A 5 12.44 2.69 16.41
CA ILE A 5 11.08 3.27 16.37
C ILE A 5 10.80 4.08 17.63
N ASN A 6 11.16 3.56 18.80
CA ASN A 6 11.01 4.29 20.07
C ASN A 6 11.81 5.61 20.05
N ALA A 7 13.02 5.59 19.48
CA ALA A 7 13.83 6.81 19.35
C ALA A 7 13.14 7.84 18.43
N VAL A 8 12.65 7.42 17.25
CA VAL A 8 11.93 8.28 16.31
C VAL A 8 10.65 8.86 16.95
N GLN A 9 9.88 8.04 17.66
CA GLN A 9 8.66 8.47 18.36
C GLN A 9 8.97 9.47 19.48
N THR A 10 10.10 9.29 20.17
CA THR A 10 10.51 10.18 21.27
C THR A 10 10.99 11.53 20.76
N ASP A 11 11.63 11.56 19.58
CA ASP A 11 12.13 12.78 18.94
C ASP A 11 10.98 13.69 18.46
N GLY A 12 9.85 13.12 18.07
CA GLY A 12 8.64 13.87 17.70
C GLY A 12 8.73 14.69 16.42
N GLU A 13 9.81 14.52 15.64
CA GLU A 13 10.02 15.22 14.37
C GLU A 13 9.36 14.54 13.17
N VAL A 14 8.87 13.31 13.34
CA VAL A 14 8.32 12.47 12.27
C VAL A 14 6.90 12.04 12.59
N ASP A 15 5.96 12.40 11.72
CA ASP A 15 4.55 12.01 11.84
C ASP A 15 4.29 10.59 11.33
N TYR A 16 5.02 10.18 10.28
CA TYR A 16 4.86 8.87 9.62
C TYR A 16 6.20 8.23 9.35
N LEU A 17 6.29 6.92 9.64
CA LEU A 17 7.43 6.08 9.31
C LEU A 17 6.97 4.99 8.32
N ILE A 18 7.53 5.01 7.11
CA ILE A 18 7.17 4.07 6.04
C ILE A 18 8.27 3.02 5.89
N PHE A 19 7.89 1.75 6.01
CA PHE A 19 8.77 0.62 5.72
C PHE A 19 8.54 0.12 4.29
N ASP A 20 9.46 0.40 3.38
CA ASP A 20 9.47 -0.21 2.05
C ASP A 20 10.03 -1.62 2.14
N CYS A 21 9.17 -2.61 1.99
CA CYS A 21 9.51 -4.01 2.15
C CYS A 21 9.72 -4.67 0.78
N ALA A 22 10.83 -5.37 0.63
CA ALA A 22 11.05 -6.23 -0.53
C ALA A 22 9.96 -7.31 -0.61
N PRO A 23 9.59 -7.78 -1.83
CA PRO A 23 8.62 -8.85 -1.98
C PRO A 23 9.12 -10.13 -1.30
N GLY A 24 8.22 -10.78 -0.56
CA GLY A 24 8.48 -12.04 0.14
C GLY A 24 8.51 -11.92 1.66
N TYR A 25 8.49 -13.09 2.30
CA TYR A 25 8.48 -13.22 3.76
C TYR A 25 9.91 -13.39 4.28
N THR A 26 10.62 -12.28 4.41
CA THR A 26 11.95 -12.23 5.01
C THR A 26 11.86 -11.86 6.50
N CYS A 27 12.93 -12.09 7.26
CA CYS A 27 13.02 -11.60 8.65
C CYS A 27 12.81 -10.07 8.72
N ALA A 28 13.27 -9.33 7.72
CA ALA A 28 13.09 -7.88 7.65
C ALA A 28 11.60 -7.51 7.46
N THR A 29 10.90 -8.19 6.55
CA THR A 29 9.45 -7.99 6.34
C THR A 29 8.66 -8.30 7.61
N VAL A 30 8.97 -9.42 8.27
CA VAL A 30 8.30 -9.78 9.53
C VAL A 30 8.59 -8.74 10.62
N ALA A 31 9.83 -8.27 10.73
CA ALA A 31 10.18 -7.24 11.70
C ALA A 31 9.47 -5.90 11.43
N ALA A 32 9.30 -5.51 10.17
CA ALA A 32 8.53 -4.35 9.77
C ALA A 32 7.04 -4.52 10.16
N LEU A 33 6.43 -5.65 9.81
CA LEU A 33 5.04 -5.97 10.18
C LEU A 33 4.81 -5.98 11.70
N MET A 34 5.79 -6.47 12.48
CA MET A 34 5.72 -6.46 13.95
C MET A 34 5.87 -5.06 14.57
N SER A 35 6.23 -4.08 13.77
CA SER A 35 6.56 -2.73 14.23
C SER A 35 5.69 -1.65 13.59
N SER A 36 4.77 -2.04 12.72
CA SER A 36 3.86 -1.14 12.03
C SER A 36 2.48 -1.15 12.68
N ASP A 37 1.76 -0.05 12.58
CA ASP A 37 0.35 0.05 12.95
C ASP A 37 -0.53 -0.42 11.79
N ASP A 38 -0.20 -0.01 10.57
CA ASP A 38 -0.94 -0.29 9.34
C ASP A 38 -0.09 -0.98 8.27
N VAL A 39 -0.75 -1.80 7.47
CA VAL A 39 -0.17 -2.44 6.28
C VAL A 39 -0.99 -2.06 5.06
N VAL A 40 -0.37 -1.37 4.12
CA VAL A 40 -0.92 -1.13 2.79
C VAL A 40 -0.31 -2.15 1.83
N ILE A 41 -1.14 -2.84 1.04
CA ILE A 41 -0.70 -3.87 0.10
C ILE A 41 -0.83 -3.34 -1.34
N PRO A 42 0.26 -2.86 -1.97
CA PRO A 42 0.20 -2.45 -3.36
C PRO A 42 0.08 -3.68 -4.28
N VAL A 43 -0.87 -3.63 -5.21
CA VAL A 43 -1.05 -4.69 -6.22
C VAL A 43 -1.19 -4.09 -7.62
N THR A 44 -0.67 -4.79 -8.60
CA THR A 44 -1.03 -4.57 -10.00
C THR A 44 -2.16 -5.53 -10.38
N VAL A 45 -3.11 -5.05 -11.17
CA VAL A 45 -4.26 -5.86 -11.57
C VAL A 45 -3.88 -6.69 -12.79
N ASP A 46 -3.14 -7.75 -12.53
CA ASP A 46 -2.81 -8.79 -13.50
C ASP A 46 -3.14 -10.18 -12.94
N GLY A 47 -3.26 -11.18 -13.80
CA GLY A 47 -3.71 -12.52 -13.39
C GLY A 47 -2.80 -13.25 -12.39
N PHE A 48 -1.59 -12.73 -12.13
CA PHE A 48 -0.64 -13.30 -11.17
C PHE A 48 -0.73 -12.67 -9.78
N SER A 49 -1.16 -11.40 -9.69
CA SER A 49 -1.21 -10.63 -8.44
C SER A 49 -2.25 -11.17 -7.45
N PHE A 50 -3.34 -11.79 -7.91
CA PHE A 50 -4.40 -12.32 -7.06
C PHE A 50 -3.94 -13.46 -6.14
N ARG A 51 -3.15 -14.41 -6.66
CA ARG A 51 -2.65 -15.53 -5.85
C ARG A 51 -1.65 -15.06 -4.79
N GLY A 52 -0.85 -14.06 -5.12
CA GLY A 52 0.08 -13.43 -4.19
C GLY A 52 -0.66 -12.72 -3.06
N LEU A 53 -1.72 -11.99 -3.38
CA LEU A 53 -2.56 -11.27 -2.43
C LEU A 53 -3.23 -12.20 -1.42
N GLU A 54 -3.88 -13.28 -1.88
CA GLU A 54 -4.51 -14.27 -0.98
C GLU A 54 -3.49 -14.91 -0.03
N THR A 55 -2.30 -15.19 -0.54
CA THR A 55 -1.24 -15.78 0.27
C THR A 55 -0.77 -14.80 1.33
N MET A 56 -0.52 -13.53 0.95
CA MET A 56 -0.10 -12.48 1.87
C MET A 56 -1.17 -12.20 2.92
N ALA A 57 -2.43 -12.10 2.53
CA ALA A 57 -3.54 -11.89 3.45
C ALA A 57 -3.66 -13.00 4.50
N ARG A 58 -3.56 -14.27 4.07
CA ARG A 58 -3.55 -15.41 4.99
C ARG A 58 -2.38 -15.36 5.97
N GLN A 59 -1.21 -14.95 5.50
CA GLN A 59 -0.01 -14.84 6.34
C GLN A 59 -0.16 -13.71 7.37
N ILE A 60 -0.62 -12.52 6.97
CA ILE A 60 -0.88 -11.40 7.89
C ILE A 60 -1.95 -11.79 8.92
N SER A 61 -3.04 -12.43 8.49
CA SER A 61 -4.08 -12.93 9.38
C SER A 61 -3.55 -13.98 10.37
N GLY A 62 -2.62 -14.83 9.93
CA GLY A 62 -1.92 -15.79 10.79
C GLY A 62 -1.05 -15.10 11.85
N LEU A 63 -0.33 -14.06 11.48
CA LEU A 63 0.50 -13.28 12.39
C LEU A 63 -0.36 -12.50 13.40
N ARG A 64 -1.47 -11.90 12.96
CA ARG A 64 -2.41 -11.21 13.86
C ARG A 64 -2.95 -12.12 14.95
N ARG A 65 -3.30 -13.37 14.62
CA ARG A 65 -3.72 -14.38 15.62
C ARG A 65 -2.64 -14.66 16.67
N ASN A 66 -1.38 -14.41 16.33
CA ASN A 66 -0.23 -14.54 17.23
C ASN A 66 0.19 -13.21 17.87
N GLY A 67 -0.68 -12.19 17.90
CA GLY A 67 -0.45 -10.93 18.59
C GLY A 67 0.27 -9.85 17.77
N LEU A 68 0.27 -9.95 16.44
CA LEU A 68 0.81 -8.87 15.60
C LEU A 68 -0.06 -7.62 15.73
N PRO A 69 0.52 -6.43 16.00
CA PRO A 69 -0.26 -5.20 16.15
C PRO A 69 -0.82 -4.67 14.83
N ALA A 70 -0.09 -4.85 13.72
CA ALA A 70 -0.45 -4.28 12.43
C ALA A 70 -1.79 -4.80 11.90
N LYS A 71 -2.64 -3.90 11.44
CA LYS A 71 -3.86 -4.22 10.68
C LYS A 71 -3.61 -4.01 9.18
N VAL A 72 -4.31 -4.76 8.34
CA VAL A 72 -4.35 -4.48 6.91
C VAL A 72 -5.25 -3.26 6.71
N ALA A 73 -4.66 -2.11 6.39
CA ALA A 73 -5.39 -0.90 6.08
C ALA A 73 -6.13 -1.03 4.75
N GLY A 74 -5.53 -1.70 3.77
CA GLY A 74 -6.19 -1.99 2.51
C GLY A 74 -5.24 -2.36 1.39
N VAL A 75 -5.82 -2.78 0.29
CA VAL A 75 -5.15 -3.02 -0.98
C VAL A 75 -5.15 -1.73 -1.80
N LEU A 76 -3.98 -1.28 -2.22
CA LEU A 76 -3.83 -0.17 -3.15
C LEU A 76 -3.58 -0.70 -4.56
N ILE A 77 -4.56 -0.52 -5.43
CA ILE A 77 -4.40 -0.89 -6.84
C ILE A 77 -3.47 0.11 -7.51
N THR A 78 -2.40 -0.38 -8.11
CA THR A 78 -1.40 0.43 -8.81
C THR A 78 -1.35 0.07 -10.30
N GLN A 79 -0.77 0.95 -11.12
CA GLN A 79 -0.67 0.79 -12.58
C GLN A 79 -2.02 0.54 -13.27
N TRP A 80 -3.10 1.04 -12.68
CA TRP A 80 -4.45 0.88 -13.20
C TRP A 80 -4.59 1.43 -14.62
N ARG A 81 -5.31 0.69 -15.47
CA ARG A 81 -5.64 1.08 -16.86
C ARG A 81 -7.11 0.86 -17.10
N ASN A 82 -7.72 1.74 -17.86
CA ASN A 82 -9.12 1.60 -18.25
C ASN A 82 -9.26 0.53 -19.37
N THR A 83 -9.28 -0.73 -18.97
CA THR A 83 -9.56 -1.88 -19.83
C THR A 83 -10.55 -2.81 -19.14
N ASP A 84 -11.34 -3.54 -19.92
CA ASP A 84 -12.37 -4.46 -19.39
C ASP A 84 -11.76 -5.50 -18.44
N VAL A 85 -10.58 -6.01 -18.76
CA VAL A 85 -9.86 -6.98 -17.92
C VAL A 85 -9.51 -6.38 -16.56
N VAL A 86 -8.99 -5.15 -16.53
CA VAL A 86 -8.64 -4.47 -15.29
C VAL A 86 -9.88 -4.14 -14.48
N ALA A 87 -10.96 -3.70 -15.13
CA ALA A 87 -12.22 -3.41 -14.45
C ALA A 87 -12.86 -4.67 -13.83
N GLN A 88 -12.84 -5.80 -14.54
CA GLN A 88 -13.31 -7.08 -14.00
C GLN A 88 -12.47 -7.55 -12.81
N ALA A 89 -11.17 -7.43 -12.91
CA ALA A 89 -10.27 -7.84 -11.85
C ALA A 89 -10.37 -6.92 -10.61
N ASP A 90 -10.55 -5.62 -10.78
CA ASP A 90 -10.86 -4.68 -9.70
C ASP A 90 -12.19 -5.06 -9.00
N ALA A 91 -13.22 -5.35 -9.77
CA ALA A 91 -14.50 -5.80 -9.22
C ALA A 91 -14.39 -7.10 -8.41
N LEU A 92 -13.56 -8.05 -8.87
CA LEU A 92 -13.30 -9.29 -8.13
C LEU A 92 -12.53 -9.03 -6.83
N LEU A 93 -11.53 -8.15 -6.85
CA LEU A 93 -10.79 -7.76 -5.65
C LEU A 93 -11.71 -7.18 -4.57
N ARG A 94 -12.63 -6.31 -4.98
CA ARG A 94 -13.58 -5.66 -4.06
C ARG A 94 -14.65 -6.60 -3.48
N GLN A 95 -14.83 -7.78 -4.05
CA GLN A 95 -15.70 -8.82 -3.48
C GLN A 95 -15.00 -9.66 -2.41
N GLY A 96 -13.69 -9.50 -2.25
CA GLY A 96 -12.89 -10.22 -1.25
C GLY A 96 -13.07 -9.64 0.15
N GLU A 97 -12.51 -10.36 1.13
CA GLU A 97 -12.57 -9.96 2.56
C GLU A 97 -11.58 -8.83 2.93
N ILE A 98 -10.65 -8.52 2.04
CA ILE A 98 -9.63 -7.49 2.30
C ILE A 98 -10.14 -6.16 1.76
N PRO A 99 -10.14 -5.10 2.57
CA PRO A 99 -10.55 -3.78 2.10
C PRO A 99 -9.66 -3.32 0.94
N VAL A 100 -10.27 -2.69 -0.06
CA VAL A 100 -9.58 -2.14 -1.23
C VAL A 100 -9.84 -0.64 -1.27
N PHE A 101 -8.80 0.15 -1.35
CA PHE A 101 -8.93 1.61 -1.47
C PHE A 101 -9.75 1.98 -2.71
N MET A 102 -10.57 3.02 -2.59
CA MET A 102 -11.43 3.48 -3.68
C MET A 102 -10.63 4.13 -4.80
N THR A 103 -9.51 4.75 -4.45
CA THR A 103 -8.64 5.49 -5.36
C THR A 103 -7.54 4.58 -5.93
N PRO A 104 -7.66 4.07 -7.17
CA PRO A 104 -6.57 3.34 -7.81
C PRO A 104 -5.53 4.32 -8.37
N ILE A 105 -4.27 3.91 -8.38
CA ILE A 105 -3.18 4.70 -8.97
C ILE A 105 -3.06 4.36 -10.45
N ARG A 106 -3.42 5.28 -11.32
CA ARG A 106 -3.35 5.10 -12.78
C ARG A 106 -1.91 5.02 -13.29
N ARG A 107 -1.71 4.17 -14.26
CA ARG A 107 -0.43 4.10 -14.97
C ARG A 107 -0.19 5.39 -15.75
N THR A 108 1.04 5.91 -15.64
CA THR A 108 1.55 7.03 -16.43
C THR A 108 3.05 6.90 -16.60
N ASP A 109 3.57 7.35 -17.72
CA ASP A 109 5.01 7.34 -18.00
C ASP A 109 5.78 8.35 -17.13
N LYS A 110 5.06 9.28 -16.48
CA LYS A 110 5.67 10.25 -15.54
C LYS A 110 6.26 9.60 -14.28
N VAL A 111 5.79 8.40 -13.92
CA VAL A 111 6.37 7.65 -12.78
C VAL A 111 7.78 7.14 -13.10
N PRO A 112 8.02 6.35 -14.16
CA PRO A 112 9.38 5.93 -14.51
C PRO A 112 10.28 7.12 -14.88
N GLU A 113 9.77 8.18 -15.52
CA GLU A 113 10.53 9.40 -15.80
C GLU A 113 11.04 10.05 -14.49
N SER A 114 10.16 10.26 -13.49
CA SER A 114 10.54 10.84 -12.20
C SER A 114 11.58 10.00 -11.46
N THR A 115 11.46 8.67 -11.56
CA THR A 115 12.43 7.74 -10.98
C THR A 115 13.79 7.86 -11.65
N PHE A 116 13.82 7.96 -12.99
CA PHE A 116 15.05 8.13 -13.74
C PHE A 116 15.74 9.47 -13.39
N GLU A 117 14.97 10.55 -13.27
CA GLU A 117 15.46 11.88 -12.89
C GLU A 117 15.77 11.98 -11.37
N ARG A 118 15.45 10.96 -10.57
CA ARG A 118 15.61 10.95 -9.11
C ARG A 118 14.90 12.12 -8.42
N VAL A 119 13.76 12.51 -8.96
CA VAL A 119 12.90 13.57 -8.41
C VAL A 119 11.58 12.94 -7.96
N PRO A 120 11.08 13.22 -6.76
CA PRO A 120 9.78 12.73 -6.32
C PRO A 120 8.68 13.11 -7.33
N LEU A 121 7.74 12.18 -7.58
CA LEU A 121 6.67 12.39 -8.56
C LEU A 121 5.88 13.68 -8.29
N GLU A 122 5.67 14.01 -7.03
CA GLU A 122 4.95 15.22 -6.62
C GLU A 122 5.68 16.51 -7.04
N ALA A 123 7.01 16.51 -7.02
CA ALA A 123 7.82 17.63 -7.50
C ALA A 123 8.00 17.59 -9.02
N TYR A 124 8.15 16.40 -9.59
CA TYR A 124 8.40 16.22 -11.03
C TYR A 124 7.16 16.51 -11.87
N SER A 125 6.02 15.95 -11.51
CA SER A 125 4.78 16.07 -12.29
C SER A 125 3.53 15.98 -11.40
N PRO A 126 3.25 17.00 -10.56
CA PRO A 126 2.14 16.98 -9.60
C PRO A 126 0.76 16.89 -10.27
N ARG A 127 0.67 17.31 -11.54
CA ARG A 127 -0.57 17.28 -12.31
C ARG A 127 -0.74 16.01 -13.16
N SER A 128 0.20 15.09 -13.11
CA SER A 128 0.05 13.78 -13.77
C SER A 128 -1.11 12.99 -13.18
N ALA A 129 -1.59 11.99 -13.92
CA ALA A 129 -2.66 11.14 -13.42
C ALA A 129 -2.27 10.49 -12.09
N ALA A 130 -1.10 9.85 -12.02
CA ALA A 130 -0.63 9.22 -10.79
C ALA A 130 -0.38 10.23 -9.66
N GLY A 131 0.17 11.42 -9.94
CA GLY A 131 0.39 12.44 -8.91
C GLY A 131 -0.92 12.90 -8.25
N ARG A 132 -1.98 13.07 -9.04
CA ARG A 132 -3.32 13.36 -8.50
C ARG A 132 -3.91 12.18 -7.72
N ASP A 133 -3.77 10.98 -8.27
CA ASP A 133 -4.32 9.76 -7.65
C ASP A 133 -3.65 9.49 -6.30
N TYR A 134 -2.33 9.67 -6.19
CA TYR A 134 -1.62 9.52 -4.90
C TYR A 134 -2.10 10.53 -3.85
N ARG A 135 -2.34 11.79 -4.23
CA ARG A 135 -2.92 12.76 -3.28
C ARG A 135 -4.31 12.35 -2.81
N MET A 136 -5.19 11.97 -3.74
CA MET A 136 -6.54 11.51 -3.41
C MET A 136 -6.48 10.26 -2.51
N TRP A 137 -5.57 9.33 -2.80
CA TRP A 137 -5.38 8.16 -1.96
C TRP A 137 -4.86 8.51 -0.56
N VAL A 138 -3.93 9.46 -0.44
CA VAL A 138 -3.45 9.94 0.85
C VAL A 138 -4.60 10.59 1.64
N GLU A 139 -5.43 11.42 1.00
CA GLU A 139 -6.63 11.99 1.61
C GLU A 139 -7.60 10.90 2.08
N GLU A 140 -7.83 9.87 1.26
CA GLU A 140 -8.65 8.71 1.61
C GLU A 140 -8.05 7.94 2.81
N TYR A 141 -6.74 7.70 2.83
CA TYR A 141 -6.05 6.99 3.89
C TYR A 141 -6.06 7.77 5.22
N LEU A 142 -5.85 9.09 5.18
CA LEU A 142 -5.77 9.95 6.36
C LEU A 142 -7.13 10.46 6.84
N GLY A 143 -8.07 10.74 5.93
CA GLY A 143 -9.40 11.27 6.23
C GLY A 143 -10.45 10.20 6.37
N GLY A 144 -10.14 9.01 5.95
CA GLY A 144 -11.04 7.87 6.01
C GLY A 144 -11.00 7.23 7.39
N GLU A 145 -12.00 7.47 8.17
CA GLU A 145 -12.64 6.35 8.82
C GLU A 145 -12.90 5.32 7.71
N LEU A 146 -11.93 4.44 7.44
CA LEU A 146 -12.20 3.20 6.76
C LEU A 146 -13.24 2.53 7.64
N HIS A 147 -14.50 2.72 7.32
CA HIS A 147 -15.61 2.06 7.96
C HIS A 147 -15.40 0.57 7.70
N GLY A 148 -14.59 -0.02 8.59
CA GLY A 148 -14.48 -1.45 8.68
C GLY A 148 -15.79 -1.97 9.22
N VAL A 149 -16.47 -2.75 8.40
CA VAL A 149 -17.50 -3.68 8.82
C VAL A 149 -16.92 -4.68 9.82
#